data_0b21830d64fab1afa8471046e5c4d778
#
_entry.id   0b21830d64fab1afa8471046e5c4d778
#
_cell.length_a   1.000
_cell.length_b   1.000
_cell.length_c   1.000
_cell.angle_alpha   90.00
_cell.angle_beta   90.00
_cell.angle_gamma   90.00
#
_symmetry.space_group_name_H-M   'P 1'
#
loop_
_entity.id
_entity.type
_entity.pdbx_description
1 polymer ?
#
loop_
_entity_poly.entity_id
_entity_poly.type
_entity_poly.pdbx_seq_one_letter_code
_entity_poly.pdbx_strand_id
1 'polypeptide(L)'
;VAKDLGFEGDKLIFKETPSAQRETAIQGGQVALIFATYSITDERKKKVSFGGPYFIAGQDLLVRADNTDITGPDAMNGKTLCSVTGSTPAEKIKKEYATTVKLFEQDTYSKCVEALVGGAVEAVTTDNVILAGFAAQPQHAGKLKVVGKPFSTERYGVGMKLGDTELCGKVNAAIEKMISDGSWQKAVDDNVGPSGFKVDTSTNPPKPDACAAA
;
A
#
# COMPACT_ATOMS: atom_id res chain seq x y z
N VAL A 1 -4.14 -17.39 2.50
CA VAL A 1 -5.07 -17.30 1.35
C VAL A 1 -4.71 -18.33 0.28
N ALA A 2 -3.53 -18.26 -0.36
CA ALA A 2 -3.20 -19.20 -1.45
C ALA A 2 -3.31 -20.67 -1.01
N LYS A 3 -2.83 -21.01 0.19
CA LYS A 3 -3.00 -22.34 0.79
C LYS A 3 -4.46 -22.77 0.90
N ASP A 4 -5.34 -21.87 1.34
CA ASP A 4 -6.78 -22.15 1.46
C ASP A 4 -7.45 -22.31 0.09
N LEU A 5 -6.85 -21.76 -0.96
CA LEU A 5 -7.24 -21.96 -2.37
C LEU A 5 -6.65 -23.23 -3.00
N GLY A 6 -5.86 -24.02 -2.23
CA GLY A 6 -5.24 -25.28 -2.71
C GLY A 6 -3.89 -25.10 -3.42
N PHE A 7 -3.25 -23.92 -3.28
CA PHE A 7 -1.96 -23.62 -3.90
C PHE A 7 -0.87 -23.50 -2.85
N GLU A 8 0.10 -24.42 -2.89
CA GLU A 8 1.28 -24.44 -2.01
C GLU A 8 2.54 -24.83 -2.78
N GLY A 9 3.69 -24.42 -2.26
CA GLY A 9 5.00 -24.77 -2.81
C GLY A 9 5.15 -24.37 -4.28
N ASP A 10 5.55 -25.31 -5.12
CA ASP A 10 5.84 -25.08 -6.55
C ASP A 10 4.59 -24.68 -7.39
N LYS A 11 3.39 -24.79 -6.81
CA LYS A 11 2.16 -24.28 -7.44
C LYS A 11 2.00 -22.76 -7.30
N LEU A 12 2.82 -22.09 -6.51
CA LEU A 12 2.83 -20.64 -6.34
C LEU A 12 3.92 -20.01 -7.20
N ILE A 13 3.53 -19.20 -8.16
CA ILE A 13 4.46 -18.41 -8.97
C ILE A 13 4.28 -16.96 -8.57
N PHE A 14 5.32 -16.38 -7.97
CA PHE A 14 5.36 -14.97 -7.62
C PHE A 14 5.86 -14.15 -8.80
N LYS A 15 5.14 -13.07 -9.11
CA LYS A 15 5.51 -12.13 -10.16
C LYS A 15 5.48 -10.72 -9.61
N GLU A 16 6.55 -9.97 -9.80
CA GLU A 16 6.58 -8.54 -9.51
C GLU A 16 5.60 -7.79 -10.44
N THR A 17 4.76 -6.95 -9.85
CA THR A 17 3.80 -6.11 -10.57
C THR A 17 3.87 -4.69 -10.03
N PRO A 18 4.67 -3.81 -10.64
CA PRO A 18 4.70 -2.39 -10.32
C PRO A 18 3.31 -1.77 -10.38
N SER A 19 3.07 -0.71 -9.60
CA SER A 19 1.72 -0.12 -9.44
C SER A 19 1.03 0.17 -10.77
N ALA A 20 1.74 0.72 -11.74
CA ALA A 20 1.19 1.04 -13.06
C ALA A 20 0.81 -0.17 -13.94
N GLN A 21 1.24 -1.38 -13.55
CA GLN A 21 1.04 -2.59 -14.36
C GLN A 21 0.00 -3.55 -13.78
N ARG A 22 -0.54 -3.28 -12.58
CA ARG A 22 -1.40 -4.23 -11.84
C ARG A 22 -2.67 -4.58 -12.61
N GLU A 23 -3.40 -3.56 -13.07
CA GLU A 23 -4.65 -3.76 -13.80
C GLU A 23 -4.41 -4.52 -15.11
N THR A 24 -3.39 -4.13 -15.88
CA THR A 24 -3.08 -4.79 -17.16
C THR A 24 -2.57 -6.22 -16.97
N ALA A 25 -1.83 -6.50 -15.88
CA ALA A 25 -1.36 -7.85 -15.57
C ALA A 25 -2.53 -8.79 -15.22
N ILE A 26 -3.55 -8.30 -14.49
CA ILE A 26 -4.78 -9.06 -14.22
C ILE A 26 -5.59 -9.25 -15.50
N GLN A 27 -5.85 -8.18 -16.24
CA GLN A 27 -6.66 -8.20 -17.47
C GLN A 27 -6.04 -9.10 -18.55
N GLY A 28 -4.72 -9.10 -18.66
CA GLY A 28 -3.97 -9.95 -19.59
C GLY A 28 -3.74 -11.38 -19.10
N GLY A 29 -4.29 -11.77 -17.92
CA GLY A 29 -4.14 -13.11 -17.37
C GLY A 29 -2.71 -13.49 -16.98
N GLN A 30 -1.82 -12.51 -16.80
CA GLN A 30 -0.44 -12.74 -16.39
C GLN A 30 -0.33 -13.14 -14.92
N VAL A 31 -1.28 -12.69 -14.10
CA VAL A 31 -1.45 -13.06 -12.70
C VAL A 31 -2.92 -13.27 -12.38
N ALA A 32 -3.21 -14.21 -11.49
CA ALA A 32 -4.58 -14.49 -11.03
C ALA A 32 -4.99 -13.53 -9.91
N LEU A 33 -4.05 -13.21 -9.00
CA LEU A 33 -4.28 -12.38 -7.83
C LEU A 33 -3.15 -11.38 -7.65
N ILE A 34 -3.47 -10.19 -7.15
CA ILE A 34 -2.49 -9.19 -6.70
C ILE A 34 -2.67 -8.91 -5.22
N PHE A 35 -1.62 -9.25 -4.44
CA PHE A 35 -1.42 -8.88 -3.05
C PHE A 35 -0.21 -7.93 -2.97
N ALA A 36 -0.44 -6.62 -2.99
CA ALA A 36 0.66 -5.66 -3.04
C ALA A 36 0.25 -4.29 -2.49
N THR A 37 -0.31 -4.25 -1.26
CA THR A 37 -0.83 -2.99 -0.70
C THR A 37 -1.73 -2.25 -1.70
N TYR A 38 -2.67 -3.00 -2.27
CA TYR A 38 -3.44 -2.56 -3.43
C TYR A 38 -4.73 -1.90 -2.96
N SER A 39 -4.71 -0.57 -2.83
CA SER A 39 -5.86 0.21 -2.38
C SER A 39 -7.07 0.01 -3.30
N ILE A 40 -8.19 -0.34 -2.70
CA ILE A 40 -9.49 -0.43 -3.35
C ILE A 40 -9.96 0.99 -3.67
N THR A 41 -10.09 1.33 -4.96
CA THR A 41 -10.62 2.61 -5.43
C THR A 41 -11.70 2.40 -6.48
N ASP A 42 -12.60 3.36 -6.64
CA ASP A 42 -13.68 3.26 -7.63
C ASP A 42 -13.13 3.21 -9.07
N GLU A 43 -12.03 3.91 -9.34
CA GLU A 43 -11.39 3.84 -10.65
C GLU A 43 -10.79 2.46 -10.95
N ARG A 44 -10.20 1.81 -9.95
CA ARG A 44 -9.67 0.45 -10.08
C ARG A 44 -10.79 -0.59 -10.20
N LYS A 45 -11.90 -0.42 -9.46
CA LYS A 45 -13.09 -1.29 -9.56
C LYS A 45 -13.71 -1.33 -10.95
N LYS A 46 -13.52 -0.31 -11.79
CA LYS A 46 -13.94 -0.32 -13.19
C LYS A 46 -13.13 -1.28 -14.07
N LYS A 47 -11.97 -1.73 -13.59
CA LYS A 47 -10.99 -2.51 -14.37
C LYS A 47 -10.75 -3.90 -13.80
N VAL A 48 -10.88 -4.07 -12.49
CA VAL A 48 -10.59 -5.30 -11.74
C VAL A 48 -11.58 -5.44 -10.58
N SER A 49 -11.81 -6.67 -10.14
CA SER A 49 -12.54 -6.95 -8.89
C SER A 49 -11.58 -7.04 -7.71
N PHE A 50 -12.12 -6.83 -6.50
CA PHE A 50 -11.36 -6.90 -5.26
C PHE A 50 -12.03 -7.84 -4.26
N GLY A 51 -11.22 -8.69 -3.63
CA GLY A 51 -11.53 -9.31 -2.35
C GLY A 51 -10.93 -8.48 -1.21
N GLY A 52 -11.45 -8.63 -0.01
CA GLY A 52 -11.07 -7.83 1.16
C GLY A 52 -12.00 -6.64 1.41
N PRO A 53 -11.55 -5.59 2.14
CA PRO A 53 -10.15 -5.32 2.51
C PRO A 53 -9.59 -6.32 3.51
N TYR A 54 -8.25 -6.44 3.53
CA TYR A 54 -7.54 -7.25 4.52
C TYR A 54 -6.71 -6.40 5.49
N PHE A 55 -6.50 -5.13 5.20
CA PHE A 55 -5.77 -4.17 6.04
C PHE A 55 -6.21 -2.74 5.72
N ILE A 56 -6.20 -1.87 6.73
CA ILE A 56 -6.46 -0.43 6.58
C ILE A 56 -5.19 0.33 6.97
N ALA A 57 -4.74 1.20 6.09
CA ALA A 57 -3.63 2.12 6.28
C ALA A 57 -4.05 3.57 6.00
N GLY A 58 -3.14 4.50 6.10
CA GLY A 58 -3.34 5.89 5.69
C GLY A 58 -2.11 6.43 4.98
N GLN A 59 -2.28 7.27 3.98
CA GLN A 59 -1.16 7.96 3.33
C GLN A 59 -0.51 8.93 4.30
N ASP A 60 0.82 8.99 4.27
CA ASP A 60 1.63 9.88 5.11
C ASP A 60 2.87 10.34 4.34
N LEU A 61 3.76 11.04 5.00
CA LEU A 61 5.02 11.53 4.45
C LEU A 61 6.21 10.92 5.21
N LEU A 62 7.23 10.52 4.46
CA LEU A 62 8.56 10.17 4.98
C LEU A 62 9.51 11.31 4.66
N VAL A 63 10.23 11.76 5.66
CA VAL A 63 11.21 12.85 5.56
C VAL A 63 12.52 12.47 6.22
N ARG A 64 13.60 13.22 5.96
CA ARG A 64 14.84 13.06 6.72
C ARG A 64 14.60 13.38 8.20
N ALA A 65 15.33 12.73 9.09
CA ALA A 65 15.11 12.83 10.54
C ALA A 65 15.30 14.26 11.07
N ASP A 66 16.21 15.04 10.46
CA ASP A 66 16.50 16.43 10.78
C ASP A 66 15.49 17.44 10.20
N ASN A 67 14.59 17.01 9.33
CA ASN A 67 13.59 17.90 8.73
C ASN A 67 12.59 18.37 9.80
N THR A 68 12.41 19.68 9.90
CA THR A 68 11.46 20.35 10.81
C THR A 68 10.34 21.08 10.08
N ASP A 69 10.45 21.25 8.77
CA ASP A 69 9.56 22.10 7.96
C ASP A 69 8.33 21.36 7.48
N ILE A 70 8.50 20.06 7.15
CA ILE A 70 7.41 19.25 6.63
C ILE A 70 6.71 18.54 7.80
N THR A 71 5.67 19.16 8.29
CA THR A 71 4.86 18.68 9.44
C THR A 71 3.53 18.07 9.01
N GLY A 72 3.26 17.96 7.72
CA GLY A 72 2.05 17.42 7.12
C GLY A 72 1.96 17.75 5.64
N PRO A 73 0.89 17.29 4.93
CA PRO A 73 0.75 17.47 3.49
C PRO A 73 0.68 18.93 3.05
N ASP A 74 0.12 19.82 3.87
CA ASP A 74 0.01 21.26 3.56
C ASP A 74 1.39 21.95 3.41
N ALA A 75 2.42 21.38 4.04
CA ALA A 75 3.78 21.90 3.97
C ALA A 75 4.54 21.51 2.69
N MET A 76 3.89 20.84 1.74
CA MET A 76 4.53 20.37 0.51
C MET A 76 4.56 21.40 -0.63
N ASN A 77 3.90 22.55 -0.51
CA ASN A 77 3.94 23.59 -1.55
C ASN A 77 5.38 24.04 -1.83
N GLY A 78 5.76 24.07 -3.10
CA GLY A 78 7.10 24.44 -3.58
C GLY A 78 8.19 23.38 -3.38
N LYS A 79 7.89 22.28 -2.71
CA LYS A 79 8.84 21.18 -2.43
C LYS A 79 8.74 20.06 -3.46
N THR A 80 9.79 19.25 -3.54
CA THR A 80 9.84 18.08 -4.41
C THR A 80 9.40 16.85 -3.62
N LEU A 81 8.38 16.15 -4.14
CA LEU A 81 7.76 14.98 -3.54
C LEU A 81 8.01 13.77 -4.45
N CYS A 82 8.57 12.70 -3.90
CA CYS A 82 8.65 11.44 -4.63
C CYS A 82 7.47 10.54 -4.34
N SER A 83 6.96 9.91 -5.39
CA SER A 83 6.00 8.81 -5.30
C SER A 83 6.19 7.86 -6.47
N VAL A 84 5.44 6.74 -6.47
CA VAL A 84 5.55 5.72 -7.52
C VAL A 84 4.50 5.96 -8.60
N THR A 85 4.92 5.88 -9.86
CA THR A 85 4.05 5.98 -11.03
C THR A 85 2.89 4.97 -10.94
N GLY A 86 1.66 5.44 -11.15
CA GLY A 86 0.45 4.64 -11.04
C GLY A 86 -0.06 4.41 -9.61
N SER A 87 0.61 4.97 -8.60
CA SER A 87 0.07 5.08 -7.24
C SER A 87 -0.80 6.33 -7.11
N THR A 88 -1.67 6.35 -6.10
CA THR A 88 -2.57 7.48 -5.86
C THR A 88 -2.01 8.59 -4.95
N PRO A 89 -0.96 8.36 -4.10
CA PRO A 89 -0.58 9.33 -3.08
C PRO A 89 -0.13 10.68 -3.60
N ALA A 90 0.75 10.72 -4.61
CA ALA A 90 1.28 11.98 -5.11
C ALA A 90 0.22 12.86 -5.76
N GLU A 91 -0.70 12.24 -6.52
CA GLU A 91 -1.81 12.96 -7.15
C GLU A 91 -2.79 13.50 -6.10
N LYS A 92 -3.02 12.75 -5.02
CA LYS A 92 -3.84 13.20 -3.90
C LYS A 92 -3.22 14.42 -3.22
N ILE A 93 -1.93 14.37 -2.90
CA ILE A 93 -1.21 15.50 -2.30
C ILE A 93 -1.32 16.74 -3.19
N LYS A 94 -1.01 16.60 -4.48
CA LYS A 94 -1.07 17.70 -5.45
C LYS A 94 -2.47 18.30 -5.57
N LYS A 95 -3.49 17.45 -5.57
CA LYS A 95 -4.88 17.89 -5.76
C LYS A 95 -5.49 18.53 -4.51
N GLU A 96 -5.21 17.98 -3.33
CA GLU A 96 -5.95 18.29 -2.11
C GLU A 96 -5.18 19.18 -1.12
N TYR A 97 -3.84 19.11 -1.11
CA TYR A 97 -3.03 19.73 -0.06
C TYR A 97 -1.95 20.68 -0.58
N ALA A 98 -1.43 20.45 -1.78
CA ALA A 98 -0.36 21.27 -2.34
C ALA A 98 -0.62 21.56 -3.82
N THR A 99 -0.68 22.84 -4.19
CA THR A 99 -0.95 23.27 -5.57
C THR A 99 0.31 23.41 -6.42
N THR A 100 1.47 23.52 -5.80
CA THR A 100 2.76 23.79 -6.44
C THR A 100 3.82 22.73 -6.13
N VAL A 101 3.41 21.54 -5.69
CA VAL A 101 4.33 20.44 -5.42
C VAL A 101 5.02 20.00 -6.73
N LYS A 102 6.32 19.78 -6.66
CA LYS A 102 7.12 19.24 -7.77
C LYS A 102 7.13 17.72 -7.64
N LEU A 103 6.41 17.02 -8.54
CA LEU A 103 6.41 15.57 -8.54
C LEU A 103 7.72 15.03 -9.12
N PHE A 104 8.29 14.07 -8.39
CA PHE A 104 9.40 13.23 -8.82
C PHE A 104 8.93 11.77 -8.80
N GLU A 105 8.60 11.22 -9.95
CA GLU A 105 8.04 9.88 -10.04
C GLU A 105 9.14 8.84 -10.29
N GLN A 106 9.03 7.72 -9.60
CA GLN A 106 9.87 6.55 -9.74
C GLN A 106 9.04 5.29 -10.01
N ASP A 107 9.66 4.20 -10.41
CA ASP A 107 9.01 2.90 -10.59
C ASP A 107 8.88 2.12 -9.28
N THR A 108 9.73 2.42 -8.27
CA THR A 108 9.72 1.79 -6.95
C THR A 108 9.88 2.79 -5.81
N TYR A 109 9.33 2.46 -4.64
CA TYR A 109 9.53 3.27 -3.43
C TYR A 109 10.97 3.22 -2.92
N SER A 110 11.71 2.13 -3.16
CA SER A 110 13.15 2.07 -2.83
C SER A 110 13.93 3.19 -3.49
N LYS A 111 13.69 3.45 -4.79
CA LYS A 111 14.32 4.58 -5.51
C LYS A 111 13.88 5.94 -4.97
N CYS A 112 12.62 6.08 -4.55
CA CYS A 112 12.16 7.29 -3.88
C CYS A 112 12.89 7.53 -2.54
N VAL A 113 13.09 6.47 -1.75
CA VAL A 113 13.81 6.57 -0.47
C VAL A 113 15.29 6.88 -0.68
N GLU A 114 15.93 6.28 -1.69
CA GLU A 114 17.31 6.64 -2.09
C GLU A 114 17.41 8.12 -2.49
N ALA A 115 16.46 8.63 -3.29
CA ALA A 115 16.39 10.04 -3.66
C ALA A 115 16.19 10.96 -2.44
N LEU A 116 15.40 10.55 -1.45
CA LEU A 116 15.20 11.28 -0.20
C LEU A 116 16.49 11.31 0.63
N VAL A 117 17.15 10.19 0.80
CA VAL A 117 18.43 10.09 1.54
C VAL A 117 19.51 10.92 0.85
N GLY A 118 19.57 10.88 -0.48
CA GLY A 118 20.51 11.65 -1.30
C GLY A 118 20.17 13.14 -1.41
N GLY A 119 19.05 13.60 -0.88
CA GLY A 119 18.64 15.01 -0.89
C GLY A 119 18.07 15.51 -2.21
N ALA A 120 17.76 14.62 -3.15
CA ALA A 120 17.15 14.98 -4.44
C ALA A 120 15.65 15.33 -4.29
N VAL A 121 15.01 14.86 -3.23
CA VAL A 121 13.62 15.17 -2.89
C VAL A 121 13.52 15.50 -1.40
N GLU A 122 12.49 16.26 -1.02
CA GLU A 122 12.26 16.65 0.37
C GLU A 122 11.39 15.66 1.13
N ALA A 123 10.52 14.90 0.43
CA ALA A 123 9.67 13.90 1.03
C ALA A 123 9.36 12.75 0.07
N VAL A 124 8.97 11.61 0.63
CA VAL A 124 8.33 10.50 -0.07
C VAL A 124 6.91 10.33 0.47
N THR A 125 5.93 10.13 -0.39
CA THR A 125 4.56 9.83 0.03
C THR A 125 4.12 8.45 -0.44
N THR A 126 3.60 7.69 0.51
CA THR A 126 2.84 6.45 0.37
C THR A 126 2.17 6.15 1.71
N ASP A 127 1.73 4.92 1.90
CA ASP A 127 1.00 4.53 3.10
C ASP A 127 1.94 4.41 4.31
N ASN A 128 1.49 4.86 5.46
CA ASN A 128 2.26 4.98 6.69
C ASN A 128 2.96 3.67 7.12
N VAL A 129 2.30 2.52 6.92
CA VAL A 129 2.89 1.20 7.22
C VAL A 129 4.08 0.89 6.31
N ILE A 130 4.02 1.28 5.02
CA ILE A 130 5.12 1.13 4.06
C ILE A 130 6.28 2.06 4.45
N LEU A 131 5.96 3.33 4.75
CA LEU A 131 6.96 4.32 5.17
C LEU A 131 7.67 3.91 6.45
N ALA A 132 6.94 3.36 7.43
CA ALA A 132 7.51 2.83 8.65
C ALA A 132 8.47 1.66 8.38
N GLY A 133 8.10 0.77 7.46
CA GLY A 133 8.97 -0.31 7.01
C GLY A 133 10.29 0.20 6.44
N PHE A 134 10.27 1.23 5.59
CA PHE A 134 11.49 1.84 5.06
C PHE A 134 12.33 2.55 6.15
N ALA A 135 11.68 3.30 7.03
CA ALA A 135 12.38 4.01 8.12
C ALA A 135 13.08 3.05 9.09
N ALA A 136 12.53 1.86 9.30
CA ALA A 136 13.06 0.84 10.19
C ALA A 136 14.20 -0.01 9.60
N GLN A 137 14.45 0.07 8.28
CA GLN A 137 15.55 -0.67 7.66
C GLN A 137 16.90 -0.24 8.28
N PRO A 138 17.84 -1.17 8.53
CA PRO A 138 19.10 -0.87 9.21
C PRO A 138 19.90 0.29 8.59
N GLN A 139 19.90 0.40 7.24
CA GLN A 139 20.59 1.47 6.52
C GLN A 139 19.91 2.84 6.66
N HIS A 140 18.64 2.88 7.09
CA HIS A 140 17.83 4.10 7.23
C HIS A 140 17.52 4.47 8.68
N ALA A 141 17.79 3.57 9.62
CA ALA A 141 17.52 3.77 11.04
C ALA A 141 18.16 5.07 11.56
N GLY A 142 17.36 5.94 12.17
CA GLY A 142 17.76 7.24 12.66
C GLY A 142 18.01 8.32 11.60
N LYS A 143 17.92 7.98 10.29
CA LYS A 143 18.10 8.95 9.19
C LYS A 143 16.78 9.44 8.63
N LEU A 144 15.72 8.66 8.76
CA LEU A 144 14.38 8.94 8.24
C LEU A 144 13.36 8.88 9.36
N LYS A 145 12.26 9.62 9.19
CA LYS A 145 11.09 9.57 10.06
C LYS A 145 9.81 9.71 9.27
N VAL A 146 8.77 9.00 9.68
CA VAL A 146 7.40 9.22 9.23
C VAL A 146 6.85 10.43 9.96
N VAL A 147 6.16 11.33 9.26
CA VAL A 147 5.60 12.56 9.85
C VAL A 147 4.52 12.23 10.87
N GLY A 148 3.78 11.14 10.70
CA GLY A 148 2.79 10.66 11.66
C GLY A 148 1.47 11.41 11.62
N LYS A 149 1.12 11.97 10.46
CA LYS A 149 -0.16 12.66 10.20
C LYS A 149 -0.83 12.06 8.97
N PRO A 150 -1.41 10.85 9.08
CA PRO A 150 -2.09 10.23 7.95
C PRO A 150 -3.25 11.11 7.47
N PHE A 151 -3.38 11.23 6.14
CA PHE A 151 -4.34 12.13 5.49
C PHE A 151 -5.26 11.40 4.50
N SER A 152 -5.31 10.09 4.57
CA SER A 152 -6.26 9.26 3.81
C SER A 152 -6.64 7.99 4.58
N THR A 153 -7.60 7.25 4.02
CA THR A 153 -7.91 5.88 4.43
C THR A 153 -7.66 4.98 3.23
N GLU A 154 -6.65 4.11 3.36
CA GLU A 154 -6.27 3.15 2.33
C GLU A 154 -6.74 1.75 2.70
N ARG A 155 -7.64 1.21 1.90
CA ARG A 155 -8.24 -0.11 2.11
C ARG A 155 -7.54 -1.12 1.20
N TYR A 156 -6.67 -1.95 1.74
CA TYR A 156 -5.92 -2.93 0.96
C TYR A 156 -6.78 -4.13 0.60
N GLY A 157 -6.99 -4.31 -0.69
CA GLY A 157 -7.69 -5.47 -1.23
C GLY A 157 -6.79 -6.37 -2.06
N VAL A 158 -7.34 -7.52 -2.41
CA VAL A 158 -6.75 -8.50 -3.31
C VAL A 158 -7.36 -8.28 -4.69
N GLY A 159 -6.56 -7.77 -5.63
CA GLY A 159 -7.01 -7.57 -7.00
C GLY A 159 -7.13 -8.89 -7.76
N MET A 160 -8.19 -9.02 -8.58
CA MET A 160 -8.47 -10.18 -9.41
C MET A 160 -9.25 -9.80 -10.66
N LYS A 161 -9.46 -10.75 -11.56
CA LYS A 161 -10.21 -10.53 -12.81
C LYS A 161 -11.58 -9.91 -12.52
N LEU A 162 -11.94 -8.91 -13.31
CA LEU A 162 -13.24 -8.23 -13.22
C LEU A 162 -14.40 -9.23 -13.33
N GLY A 163 -15.35 -9.15 -12.42
CA GLY A 163 -16.54 -9.99 -12.37
C GLY A 163 -16.32 -11.39 -11.78
N ASP A 164 -15.12 -11.76 -11.34
CA ASP A 164 -14.85 -13.07 -10.73
C ASP A 164 -15.33 -13.12 -9.28
N THR A 165 -16.65 -13.21 -9.11
CA THR A 165 -17.30 -13.25 -7.80
C THR A 165 -17.01 -14.55 -7.04
N GLU A 166 -16.78 -15.65 -7.75
CA GLU A 166 -16.44 -16.94 -7.14
C GLU A 166 -15.07 -16.88 -6.45
N LEU A 167 -14.04 -16.39 -7.18
CA LEU A 167 -12.70 -16.23 -6.63
C LEU A 167 -12.69 -15.19 -5.50
N CYS A 168 -13.43 -14.09 -5.66
CA CYS A 168 -13.62 -13.09 -4.60
C CYS A 168 -14.18 -13.72 -3.32
N GLY A 169 -15.23 -14.53 -3.42
CA GLY A 169 -15.82 -15.23 -2.27
C GLY A 169 -14.82 -16.15 -1.57
N LYS A 170 -14.02 -16.90 -2.33
CA LYS A 170 -12.97 -17.76 -1.77
C LYS A 170 -11.87 -16.97 -1.07
N VAL A 171 -11.45 -15.84 -1.66
CA VAL A 171 -10.46 -14.93 -1.03
C VAL A 171 -11.01 -14.33 0.25
N ASN A 172 -12.25 -13.84 0.24
CA ASN A 172 -12.89 -13.29 1.44
C ASN A 172 -13.00 -14.32 2.55
N ALA A 173 -13.46 -15.54 2.24
CA ALA A 173 -13.52 -16.63 3.21
C ALA A 173 -12.15 -16.97 3.83
N ALA A 174 -11.09 -16.94 3.03
CA ALA A 174 -9.74 -17.16 3.52
C ALA A 174 -9.25 -16.01 4.43
N ILE A 175 -9.58 -14.74 4.11
CA ILE A 175 -9.28 -13.59 4.97
C ILE A 175 -10.06 -13.69 6.29
N GLU A 176 -11.36 -13.98 6.26
CA GLU A 176 -12.19 -14.14 7.45
C GLU A 176 -11.68 -15.27 8.35
N LYS A 177 -11.27 -16.38 7.74
CA LYS A 177 -10.64 -17.49 8.48
C LYS A 177 -9.36 -17.03 9.17
N MET A 178 -8.46 -16.31 8.47
CA MET A 178 -7.24 -15.79 9.07
C MET A 178 -7.51 -14.83 10.25
N ILE A 179 -8.58 -14.05 10.18
CA ILE A 179 -9.00 -13.17 11.28
C ILE A 179 -9.50 -14.02 12.46
N SER A 180 -10.34 -15.02 12.20
CA SER A 180 -10.97 -15.83 13.23
C SER A 180 -10.01 -16.80 13.94
N ASP A 181 -8.99 -17.31 13.24
CA ASP A 181 -8.00 -18.24 13.81
C ASP A 181 -6.75 -17.55 14.35
N GLY A 182 -6.69 -16.21 14.32
CA GLY A 182 -5.58 -15.39 14.81
C GLY A 182 -4.36 -15.32 13.88
N SER A 183 -4.36 -16.02 12.76
CA SER A 183 -3.21 -16.00 11.83
C SER A 183 -3.04 -14.65 11.12
N TRP A 184 -4.11 -13.85 11.01
CA TRP A 184 -4.02 -12.47 10.54
C TRP A 184 -3.17 -11.62 11.51
N GLN A 185 -3.49 -11.67 12.82
CA GLN A 185 -2.73 -10.92 13.83
C GLN A 185 -1.27 -11.36 13.86
N LYS A 186 -1.05 -12.68 13.83
CA LYS A 186 0.32 -13.21 13.77
C LYS A 186 1.09 -12.71 12.55
N ALA A 187 0.48 -12.68 11.36
CA ALA A 187 1.13 -12.16 10.16
C ALA A 187 1.47 -10.66 10.28
N VAL A 188 0.60 -9.87 10.92
CA VAL A 188 0.87 -8.46 11.20
C VAL A 188 2.02 -8.31 12.20
N ASP A 189 2.00 -9.06 13.29
CA ASP A 189 3.04 -9.00 14.32
C ASP A 189 4.42 -9.40 13.76
N ASP A 190 4.47 -10.44 12.94
CA ASP A 190 5.70 -10.95 12.35
C ASP A 190 6.30 -10.00 11.29
N ASN A 191 5.47 -9.30 10.50
CA ASN A 191 5.93 -8.55 9.33
C ASN A 191 5.87 -7.02 9.51
N VAL A 192 4.92 -6.51 10.28
CA VAL A 192 4.75 -5.07 10.54
C VAL A 192 5.37 -4.69 11.89
N GLY A 193 5.24 -5.56 12.89
CA GLY A 193 5.78 -5.35 14.23
C GLY A 193 7.22 -4.89 14.29
N PRO A 194 8.16 -5.51 13.55
CA PRO A 194 9.57 -5.10 13.52
C PRO A 194 9.83 -3.66 13.09
N SER A 195 8.91 -3.06 12.33
CA SER A 195 9.01 -1.64 11.94
C SER A 195 8.69 -0.66 13.07
N GLY A 196 8.15 -1.15 14.19
CA GLY A 196 7.64 -0.30 15.28
C GLY A 196 6.30 0.39 14.95
N PHE A 197 5.75 0.17 13.76
CA PHE A 197 4.45 0.72 13.36
C PHE A 197 3.34 0.24 14.30
N LYS A 198 2.48 1.16 14.73
CA LYS A 198 1.32 0.84 15.55
C LYS A 198 0.09 0.72 14.67
N VAL A 199 -0.39 -0.50 14.51
CA VAL A 199 -1.62 -0.77 13.78
C VAL A 199 -2.80 -0.19 14.55
N ASP A 200 -3.66 0.55 13.86
CA ASP A 200 -4.90 1.07 14.45
C ASP A 200 -5.90 -0.09 14.62
N THR A 201 -6.10 -0.51 15.86
CA THR A 201 -7.01 -1.62 16.21
C THR A 201 -8.48 -1.26 16.15
N SER A 202 -8.82 0.03 15.98
CA SER A 202 -10.20 0.45 15.75
C SER A 202 -10.68 0.17 14.33
N THR A 203 -9.74 0.05 13.39
CA THR A 203 -10.01 -0.19 11.96
C THR A 203 -9.46 -1.53 11.45
N ASN A 204 -8.59 -2.18 12.21
CA ASN A 204 -7.93 -3.44 11.86
C ASN A 204 -8.18 -4.55 12.92
N PRO A 205 -8.42 -5.79 12.51
CA PRO A 205 -8.64 -6.23 11.13
C PRO A 205 -9.97 -5.72 10.56
N PRO A 206 -10.02 -5.31 9.28
CA PRO A 206 -11.26 -4.91 8.64
C PRO A 206 -12.11 -6.13 8.26
N LYS A 207 -13.42 -5.91 8.16
CA LYS A 207 -14.32 -6.90 7.57
C LYS A 207 -14.26 -6.81 6.04
N PRO A 208 -14.12 -7.94 5.31
CA PRO A 208 -14.23 -7.95 3.86
C PRO A 208 -15.57 -7.42 3.35
N ASP A 209 -15.54 -6.72 2.22
CA ASP A 209 -16.73 -6.26 1.52
C ASP A 209 -17.44 -7.43 0.81
N ALA A 210 -18.71 -7.24 0.50
CA ALA A 210 -19.41 -8.14 -0.40
C ALA A 210 -18.78 -8.13 -1.80
N CYS A 211 -18.67 -9.31 -2.42
CA CYS A 211 -18.20 -9.44 -3.78
C CYS A 211 -19.24 -8.88 -4.75
N ALA A 212 -18.84 -7.89 -5.56
CA ALA A 212 -19.71 -7.30 -6.56
C ALA A 212 -19.58 -8.03 -7.92
N ALA A 213 -20.70 -8.27 -8.58
CA ALA A 213 -20.71 -8.58 -10.01
C ALA A 213 -20.22 -7.36 -10.81
N ALA A 214 -19.65 -7.60 -12.00
CA ALA A 214 -19.18 -6.53 -12.89
C ALA A 214 -20.34 -5.73 -13.47
#